data_6cc0c673ab31788780085946da104a03
#
_entry.id   6cc0c673ab31788780085946da104a03
#
_cell.length_a   1.000
_cell.length_b   1.000
_cell.length_c   1.000
_cell.angle_alpha   90.00
_cell.angle_beta   90.00
_cell.angle_gamma   90.00
#
_symmetry.space_group_name_H-M   'P 1'
#
loop_
_entity.id
_entity.type
_entity.pdbx_description
1 polymer ?
#
loop_
_entity_poly.entity_id
_entity_poly.type
_entity_poly.pdbx_seq_one_letter_code
_entity_poly.pdbx_strand_id
1 'polypeptide(L)'
;MDSMQDVYPSATVLVVDDTPDNLMLIAELLKDKYRVKAANSGEKALRLLQADPLPDLILLDIMMPGLSGYDVAEQLKLDARIRHIPIIFLTSMTATEDEIR
;
A
#
# COMPACT_ATOMS: atom_id res chain seq x y z
N MET A 1 -3.60 -13.66 25.59
CA MET A 1 -3.67 -13.58 25.12
C MET A 1 -3.37 -13.25 23.89
N ASP A 2 -2.45 -12.98 23.78
CA ASP A 2 -1.99 -12.63 22.57
C ASP A 2 -2.04 -13.70 21.59
N SER A 3 -2.07 -14.93 22.01
CA SER A 3 -2.17 -16.02 21.10
C SER A 3 -3.46 -16.00 20.33
N MET A 4 -4.47 -15.37 20.84
CA MET A 4 -5.70 -15.26 20.11
C MET A 4 -5.52 -14.43 18.86
N GLN A 5 -4.78 -13.37 18.95
CA GLN A 5 -4.53 -12.57 17.77
C GLN A 5 -3.68 -13.29 16.76
N ASP A 6 -2.77 -14.13 17.24
CA ASP A 6 -1.93 -14.86 16.34
C ASP A 6 -2.71 -15.94 15.60
N VAL A 7 -3.75 -16.45 16.21
CA VAL A 7 -4.52 -17.51 15.60
C VAL A 7 -5.35 -17.02 14.44
N TYR A 8 -5.89 -15.83 14.54
CA TYR A 8 -6.77 -15.32 13.51
C TYR A 8 -5.98 -14.50 12.50
N PRO A 9 -6.14 -14.84 11.23
CA PRO A 9 -5.40 -14.10 10.22
C PRO A 9 -5.85 -12.66 10.21
N SER A 10 -4.90 -11.80 10.20
CA SER A 10 -5.18 -10.38 10.07
C SER A 10 -5.43 -10.06 8.62
N ALA A 11 -6.06 -8.92 8.39
CA ALA A 11 -6.20 -8.40 7.05
C ALA A 11 -4.81 -8.11 6.48
N THR A 12 -4.71 -8.14 5.18
CA THR A 12 -3.48 -7.88 4.48
C THR A 12 -3.50 -6.47 3.90
N VAL A 13 -2.44 -5.71 4.15
CA VAL A 13 -2.31 -4.35 3.65
C VAL A 13 -1.11 -4.29 2.73
N LEU A 14 -1.31 -3.75 1.54
CA LEU A 14 -0.21 -3.49 0.62
C LEU A 14 0.16 -2.03 0.75
N VAL A 15 1.43 -1.76 1.05
CA VAL A 15 1.94 -0.40 1.16
C VAL A 15 2.86 -0.14 -0.01
N VAL A 16 2.59 0.94 -0.73
CA VAL A 16 3.37 1.28 -1.93
C VAL A 16 3.93 2.68 -1.74
N ASP A 17 5.26 2.77 -1.68
CA ASP A 17 5.94 4.05 -1.47
C ASP A 17 7.37 3.88 -1.93
N ASP A 18 7.87 4.82 -2.72
CA ASP A 18 9.22 4.69 -3.27
C ASP A 18 10.31 5.07 -2.27
N THR A 19 9.95 5.59 -1.12
CA THR A 19 10.90 5.97 -0.09
C THR A 19 11.07 4.84 0.92
N PRO A 20 12.25 4.22 1.01
CA PRO A 20 12.41 3.08 1.91
C PRO A 20 12.09 3.40 3.37
N ASP A 21 12.45 4.59 3.82
CA ASP A 21 12.18 4.96 5.21
C ASP A 21 10.69 5.00 5.49
N ASN A 22 9.91 5.52 4.56
CA ASN A 22 8.47 5.54 4.73
C ASN A 22 7.88 4.14 4.74
N LEU A 23 8.36 3.29 3.84
CA LEU A 23 7.88 1.91 3.81
C LEU A 23 8.15 1.21 5.13
N MET A 24 9.37 1.38 5.64
CA MET A 24 9.71 0.73 6.89
C MET A 24 8.87 1.24 8.05
N LEU A 25 8.67 2.55 8.10
CA LEU A 25 7.90 3.14 9.17
C LEU A 25 6.46 2.65 9.16
N ILE A 26 5.84 2.67 8.00
CA ILE A 26 4.45 2.25 7.90
C ILE A 26 4.32 0.76 8.20
N ALA A 27 5.25 -0.04 7.69
CA ALA A 27 5.22 -1.47 7.95
C ALA A 27 5.35 -1.75 9.45
N GLU A 28 6.24 -1.02 10.13
CA GLU A 28 6.39 -1.21 11.57
C GLU A 28 5.13 -0.86 12.33
N LEU A 29 4.46 0.19 11.90
CA LEU A 29 3.24 0.60 12.58
C LEU A 29 2.11 -0.41 12.40
N LEU A 30 2.10 -1.13 11.29
CA LEU A 30 0.99 -2.00 10.97
C LEU A 30 1.23 -3.47 11.28
N LYS A 31 2.46 -3.87 11.45
CA LYS A 31 2.81 -5.29 11.46
C LYS A 31 2.16 -6.07 12.58
N ASP A 32 1.82 -5.42 13.68
CA ASP A 32 1.24 -6.13 14.81
C ASP A 32 -0.21 -6.50 14.58
N LYS A 33 -0.88 -5.79 13.70
CA LYS A 33 -2.30 -6.01 13.48
C LYS A 33 -2.64 -6.49 12.08
N TYR A 34 -1.71 -6.33 11.15
CA TYR A 34 -1.97 -6.66 9.75
C TYR A 34 -0.80 -7.41 9.15
N ARG A 35 -1.09 -8.18 8.13
CA ARG A 35 -0.03 -8.71 7.29
C ARG A 35 0.33 -7.61 6.32
N VAL A 36 1.61 -7.27 6.23
CA VAL A 36 2.03 -6.14 5.42
C VAL A 36 2.85 -6.65 4.25
N LYS A 37 2.43 -6.25 3.05
CA LYS A 37 3.22 -6.42 1.84
C LYS A 37 3.71 -5.04 1.44
N ALA A 38 4.92 -4.97 0.93
CA ALA A 38 5.50 -3.69 0.59
C ALA A 38 6.01 -3.69 -0.83
N ALA A 39 5.79 -2.59 -1.52
CA ALA A 39 6.29 -2.38 -2.87
C ALA A 39 6.91 -1.00 -2.93
N ASN A 40 8.10 -0.91 -3.52
CA ASN A 40 8.78 0.37 -3.61
C ASN A 40 8.61 1.05 -4.97
N SER A 41 7.68 0.56 -5.77
CA SER A 41 7.36 1.18 -7.05
C SER A 41 5.98 0.72 -7.48
N GLY A 42 5.41 1.47 -8.43
CA GLY A 42 4.11 1.08 -8.98
C GLY A 42 4.18 -0.23 -9.72
N GLU A 43 5.26 -0.43 -10.46
CA GLU A 43 5.43 -1.68 -11.20
C GLU A 43 5.47 -2.88 -10.29
N LYS A 44 6.20 -2.74 -9.18
CA LYS A 44 6.28 -3.85 -8.23
C LYS A 44 4.93 -4.10 -7.57
N ALA A 45 4.20 -3.03 -7.28
CA ALA A 45 2.87 -3.18 -6.72
C ALA A 45 1.97 -3.97 -7.65
N LEU A 46 1.99 -3.63 -8.93
CA LEU A 46 1.16 -4.34 -9.89
C LEU A 46 1.53 -5.81 -10.00
N ARG A 47 2.82 -6.11 -9.90
CA ARG A 47 3.24 -7.51 -9.91
C ARG A 47 2.76 -8.26 -8.68
N LEU A 48 2.84 -7.62 -7.52
CA LEU A 48 2.39 -8.27 -6.29
C LEU A 48 0.89 -8.55 -6.33
N LEU A 49 0.15 -7.72 -7.05
CA LEU A 49 -1.30 -7.89 -7.14
C LEU A 49 -1.71 -8.99 -8.10
N GLN A 50 -0.76 -9.60 -8.78
CA GLN A 50 -1.06 -10.75 -9.63
C GLN A 50 -1.08 -12.05 -8.85
N ALA A 51 -0.61 -12.03 -7.62
CA ALA A 51 -0.47 -13.26 -6.83
C ALA A 51 -1.34 -13.21 -5.58
N ASP A 52 -1.82 -14.37 -5.18
CA ASP A 52 -2.58 -14.49 -3.94
C ASP A 52 -1.64 -14.58 -2.76
N PRO A 53 -2.08 -14.16 -1.61
CA PRO A 53 -3.40 -13.59 -1.32
C PRO A 53 -3.46 -12.12 -1.70
N LEU A 54 -4.60 -11.69 -2.16
CA LEU A 54 -4.77 -10.28 -2.49
C LEU A 54 -4.90 -9.47 -1.22
N PRO A 55 -4.45 -8.22 -1.23
CA PRO A 55 -4.61 -7.39 -0.04
C PRO A 55 -6.07 -6.97 0.15
N ASP A 56 -6.36 -6.61 1.38
CA ASP A 56 -7.68 -6.08 1.72
C ASP A 56 -7.72 -4.57 1.64
N LEU A 57 -6.55 -3.94 1.61
CA LEU A 57 -6.43 -2.49 1.56
C LEU A 57 -5.09 -2.15 0.93
N ILE A 58 -5.06 -1.08 0.16
CA ILE A 58 -3.83 -0.60 -0.46
C ILE A 58 -3.58 0.82 0.00
N LEU A 59 -2.39 1.05 0.57
CA LEU A 59 -1.92 2.39 0.90
C LEU A 59 -0.93 2.78 -0.19
N LEU A 60 -1.24 3.82 -0.91
CA LEU A 60 -0.57 4.09 -2.18
C LEU A 60 -0.05 5.53 -2.21
N ASP A 61 1.26 5.67 -2.30
CA ASP A 61 1.89 6.97 -2.42
C ASP A 61 1.56 7.56 -3.77
N ILE A 62 1.17 8.82 -3.79
CA ILE A 62 0.82 9.51 -5.03
C ILE A 62 2.07 9.86 -5.81
N MET A 63 3.11 10.32 -5.11
CA MET A 63 4.29 10.88 -5.76
C MET A 63 5.38 9.84 -5.87
N MET A 64 5.43 9.16 -7.00
CA MET A 64 6.47 8.16 -7.25
C MET A 64 7.01 8.35 -8.66
N PRO A 65 8.30 8.11 -8.85
CA PRO A 65 8.84 8.17 -10.21
C PRO A 65 8.29 7.02 -11.06
N GLY A 66 8.21 7.24 -12.34
CA GLY A 66 7.62 6.25 -13.23
C GLY A 66 6.12 6.28 -13.09
N LEU A 67 5.54 5.18 -12.68
CA LEU A 67 4.10 5.14 -12.47
C LEU A 67 3.76 5.84 -11.17
N SER A 68 2.98 6.91 -11.25
CA SER A 68 2.51 7.59 -10.06
C SER A 68 1.45 6.75 -9.38
N GLY A 69 1.07 7.15 -8.16
CA GLY A 69 -0.01 6.48 -7.47
C GLY A 69 -1.31 6.51 -8.24
N TYR A 70 -1.59 7.63 -8.91
CA TYR A 70 -2.80 7.71 -9.70
C TYR A 70 -2.78 6.75 -10.89
N ASP A 71 -1.60 6.59 -11.51
CA ASP A 71 -1.48 5.66 -12.62
C ASP A 71 -1.73 4.23 -12.16
N VAL A 72 -1.18 3.88 -11.00
CA VAL A 72 -1.40 2.55 -10.45
C VAL A 72 -2.88 2.34 -10.16
N ALA A 73 -3.52 3.32 -9.55
CA ALA A 73 -4.94 3.21 -9.19
C ALA A 73 -5.79 3.01 -10.43
N GLU A 74 -5.47 3.69 -11.52
CA GLU A 74 -6.21 3.51 -12.75
C GLU A 74 -6.09 2.10 -13.27
N GLN A 75 -4.88 1.55 -13.23
CA GLN A 75 -4.67 0.19 -13.67
C GLN A 75 -5.46 -0.80 -12.83
N LEU A 76 -5.50 -0.55 -11.51
CA LEU A 76 -6.23 -1.45 -10.63
C LEU A 76 -7.70 -1.48 -10.95
N LYS A 77 -8.25 -0.36 -11.34
CA LYS A 77 -9.69 -0.30 -11.63
C LYS A 77 -10.07 -1.08 -12.87
N LEU A 78 -9.11 -1.34 -13.73
CA LEU A 78 -9.37 -2.09 -14.94
C LEU A 78 -9.39 -3.60 -14.71
N ASP A 79 -8.94 -4.05 -13.54
CA ASP A 79 -8.86 -5.47 -13.25
C ASP A 79 -9.99 -5.87 -12.34
N ALA A 80 -10.89 -6.71 -12.84
CA ALA A 80 -12.08 -7.09 -12.10
C ALA A 80 -11.77 -7.79 -10.79
N ARG A 81 -10.61 -8.45 -10.68
CA ARG A 81 -10.26 -9.17 -9.46
C ARG A 81 -9.88 -8.24 -8.33
N ILE A 82 -9.36 -7.07 -8.65
CA ILE A 82 -8.77 -6.21 -7.63
C ILE A 82 -9.40 -4.83 -7.54
N ARG A 83 -10.26 -4.47 -8.49
CA ARG A 83 -10.81 -3.11 -8.50
C ARG A 83 -11.67 -2.80 -7.28
N HIS A 84 -12.12 -3.82 -6.57
CA HIS A 84 -12.93 -3.60 -5.38
C HIS A 84 -12.12 -3.34 -4.12
N ILE A 85 -10.80 -3.49 -4.19
CA ILE A 85 -9.96 -3.28 -3.03
C ILE A 85 -9.85 -1.79 -2.76
N PRO A 86 -10.16 -1.32 -1.55
CA PRO A 86 -10.07 0.11 -1.25
C PRO A 86 -8.63 0.60 -1.31
N ILE A 87 -8.47 1.82 -1.77
CA ILE A 87 -7.18 2.46 -1.89
C ILE A 87 -7.20 3.75 -1.07
N ILE A 88 -6.20 3.91 -0.23
CA ILE A 88 -5.99 5.17 0.48
C ILE A 88 -4.72 5.78 -0.06
N PHE A 89 -4.83 6.99 -0.59
CA PHE A 89 -3.67 7.69 -1.13
C PHE A 89 -2.90 8.37 -0.02
N LEU A 90 -1.58 8.27 -0.12
CA LEU A 90 -0.68 8.92 0.81
C LEU A 90 -0.03 10.11 0.12
N THR A 91 0.16 11.20 0.86
CA THR A 91 0.86 12.34 0.33
C THR A 91 2.19 12.47 1.06
N SER A 92 3.20 12.98 0.34
CA SER A 92 4.46 13.18 1.00
C SER A 92 4.38 14.39 1.92
N MET A 93 5.15 14.34 2.99
CA MET A 93 5.17 15.46 3.92
C MET A 93 5.66 16.72 3.24
N THR A 94 6.63 16.56 2.36
CA THR A 94 7.19 17.72 1.67
C THR A 94 6.15 18.40 0.82
N ALA A 95 5.41 17.64 0.06
CA ALA A 95 4.37 18.21 -0.79
C ALA A 95 3.31 18.89 0.07
N THR A 96 2.98 18.28 1.18
CA THR A 96 1.98 18.85 2.06
C THR A 96 2.42 20.20 2.60
N GLU A 97 3.68 20.29 2.97
CA GLU A 97 4.20 21.55 3.47
C GLU A 97 4.15 22.63 2.42
N ASP A 98 4.50 22.28 1.20
CA ASP A 98 4.47 23.26 0.13
C ASP A 98 3.06 23.75 -0.11
N GLU A 99 2.12 22.89 -0.01
CA GLU A 99 0.76 23.28 -0.27
C GLU A 99 0.18 24.18 0.79
N ILE A 100 0.65 24.04 1.99
CA ILE A 100 0.15 24.87 3.05
C ILE A 100 0.50 26.32 2.83
N ARG A 101 1.63 26.56 2.19
CA ARG A 101 1.99 27.91 1.89
C ARG A 101 1.32 28.41 0.63
#